data_dff0eecbd97510d7dc5dbdc5a96fc1c0
#
_entry.id   dff0eecbd97510d7dc5dbdc5a96fc1c0
#
_cell.length_a   1.000
_cell.length_b   1.000
_cell.length_c   1.000
_cell.angle_alpha   90.00
_cell.angle_beta   90.00
_cell.angle_gamma   90.00
#
_symmetry.space_group_name_H-M   'P 1'
#
loop_
_entity.id
_entity.type
_entity.pdbx_description
1 polymer ?
#
loop_
_entity_poly.entity_id
_entity_poly.type
_entity_poly.pdbx_seq_one_letter_code
_entity_poly.pdbx_strand_id
1 'polypeptide(L)'
;MTGEETNSVFLSGEVTEPPVYSHSSFGEEFFLFQLGIVRRSGRQDEIRVLISRRLLDIAGLSAERGSFVTVQGQIRTYNQRDADKMHLRVFVFCHRIGGCG
;
A
#
# COMPACT_ATOMS: atom_id res chain seq x y z
N MET A 1 -12.20 -30.58 -8.64
CA MET A 1 -12.60 -29.17 -8.70
C MET A 1 -11.48 -28.29 -8.14
N THR A 2 -11.14 -27.32 -8.89
CA THR A 2 -10.13 -26.37 -8.44
C THR A 2 -10.84 -25.12 -7.94
N GLY A 3 -10.52 -24.71 -6.73
CA GLY A 3 -10.98 -23.43 -6.22
C GLY A 3 -10.25 -22.29 -6.91
N GLU A 4 -10.93 -21.20 -7.09
CA GLU A 4 -10.30 -19.97 -7.55
C GLU A 4 -9.65 -19.29 -6.36
N GLU A 5 -8.41 -18.94 -6.51
CA GLU A 5 -7.72 -18.16 -5.51
C GLU A 5 -8.07 -16.69 -5.69
N THR A 6 -8.41 -16.04 -4.60
CA THR A 6 -8.76 -14.63 -4.62
C THR A 6 -7.81 -13.85 -3.72
N ASN A 7 -7.27 -12.79 -4.28
CA ASN A 7 -6.41 -11.89 -3.53
C ASN A 7 -6.81 -10.46 -3.89
N SER A 8 -7.77 -9.94 -3.17
CA SER A 8 -8.31 -8.61 -3.41
C SER A 8 -8.51 -7.90 -2.09
N VAL A 9 -8.01 -6.68 -2.00
CA VAL A 9 -8.06 -5.86 -0.79
C VAL A 9 -8.63 -4.51 -1.14
N PHE A 10 -9.54 -4.03 -0.29
CA PHE A 10 -10.11 -2.70 -0.40
C PHE A 10 -9.95 -2.02 0.96
N LEU A 11 -9.21 -0.92 0.99
CA LEU A 11 -8.88 -0.23 2.22
C LEU A 11 -9.17 1.26 2.11
N SER A 12 -9.65 1.85 3.20
CA SER A 12 -9.80 3.29 3.31
C SER A 12 -9.14 3.73 4.60
N GLY A 13 -8.36 4.79 4.53
CA GLY A 13 -7.69 5.28 5.71
C GLY A 13 -6.91 6.56 5.45
N GLU A 14 -6.21 6.98 6.48
CA GLU A 14 -5.40 8.19 6.43
C GLU A 14 -3.96 7.86 6.08
N VAL A 15 -3.37 8.66 5.21
CA VAL A 15 -1.94 8.53 4.90
C VAL A 15 -1.14 8.99 6.12
N THR A 16 -0.42 8.07 6.74
CA THR A 16 0.38 8.36 7.93
C THR A 16 1.84 8.62 7.58
N GLU A 17 2.32 8.05 6.48
CA GLU A 17 3.63 8.35 5.93
C GLU A 17 3.48 8.59 4.44
N PRO A 18 3.92 9.74 3.91
CA PRO A 18 3.77 10.05 2.49
C PRO A 18 4.64 9.15 1.61
N PRO A 19 4.35 9.08 0.32
CA PRO A 19 5.11 8.22 -0.59
C PRO A 19 6.58 8.58 -0.64
N VAL A 20 7.42 7.55 -0.51
CA VAL A 20 8.86 7.66 -0.72
C VAL A 20 9.27 6.67 -1.78
N TYR A 21 10.29 7.02 -2.54
CA TYR A 21 10.80 6.15 -3.60
C TYR A 21 11.23 4.81 -3.02
N SER A 22 10.79 3.73 -3.63
CA SER A 22 11.14 2.37 -3.22
C SER A 22 12.14 1.75 -4.17
N HIS A 23 11.76 1.59 -5.43
CA HIS A 23 12.61 0.96 -6.44
C HIS A 23 12.05 1.19 -7.83
N SER A 24 12.84 0.82 -8.84
CA SER A 24 12.41 0.79 -10.23
C SER A 24 12.45 -0.63 -10.73
N SER A 25 11.49 -0.97 -11.59
CA SER A 25 11.42 -2.27 -12.21
C SER A 25 10.85 -2.12 -13.61
N PHE A 26 11.58 -2.64 -14.61
CA PHE A 26 11.17 -2.56 -16.01
C PHE A 26 10.80 -1.14 -16.44
N GLY A 27 11.60 -0.16 -16.01
CA GLY A 27 11.39 1.22 -16.39
C GLY A 27 10.28 1.94 -15.63
N GLU A 28 9.66 1.29 -14.68
CA GLU A 28 8.60 1.88 -13.87
C GLU A 28 9.10 2.14 -12.46
N GLU A 29 8.80 3.32 -11.92
CA GLU A 29 9.16 3.69 -10.56
C GLU A 29 8.06 3.34 -9.59
N PHE A 30 8.44 2.84 -8.42
CA PHE A 30 7.50 2.47 -7.37
C PHE A 30 7.80 3.23 -6.09
N PHE A 31 6.73 3.60 -5.41
CA PHE A 31 6.78 4.35 -4.17
C PHE A 31 6.06 3.58 -3.08
N LEU A 32 6.51 3.79 -1.86
CA LEU A 32 5.90 3.16 -0.69
C LEU A 32 5.35 4.22 0.24
N PHE A 33 4.10 4.06 0.66
CA PHE A 33 3.51 4.92 1.68
C PHE A 33 2.82 4.07 2.73
N GLN A 34 2.42 4.70 3.82
CA GLN A 34 1.71 4.00 4.89
C GLN A 34 0.30 4.55 5.04
N LEU A 35 -0.62 3.62 5.25
CA LEU A 35 -2.03 3.91 5.43
C LEU A 35 -2.43 3.48 6.83
N GLY A 36 -3.00 4.40 7.61
CA GLY A 36 -3.50 4.10 8.94
C GLY A 36 -4.98 3.77 8.88
N ILE A 37 -5.35 2.63 9.43
CA ILE A 37 -6.73 2.16 9.45
C ILE A 37 -7.14 1.94 10.88
N VAL A 38 -8.19 2.63 11.31
CA VAL A 38 -8.66 2.56 12.69
C VAL A 38 -9.63 1.41 12.85
N ARG A 39 -9.35 0.52 13.80
CA ARG A 39 -10.26 -0.56 14.17
C ARG A 39 -11.37 -0.04 15.05
N ARG A 40 -12.43 -0.84 15.20
CA ARG A 40 -13.54 -0.50 16.11
C ARG A 40 -13.06 -0.26 17.54
N SER A 41 -12.01 -0.96 17.96
CA SER A 41 -11.44 -0.79 19.30
C SER A 41 -10.74 0.54 19.52
N GLY A 42 -10.55 1.31 18.45
CA GLY A 42 -9.76 2.53 18.49
C GLY A 42 -8.30 2.34 18.17
N ARG A 43 -7.84 1.09 18.05
CA ARG A 43 -6.47 0.81 17.62
C ARG A 43 -6.31 1.10 16.15
N GLN A 44 -5.12 1.55 15.78
CA GLN A 44 -4.80 1.84 14.39
C GLN A 44 -3.79 0.84 13.87
N ASP A 45 -4.10 0.25 12.71
CA ASP A 45 -3.16 -0.57 11.99
C ASP A 45 -2.46 0.26 10.96
N GLU A 46 -1.16 0.06 10.83
CA GLU A 46 -0.34 0.71 9.80
C GLU A 46 -0.07 -0.29 8.69
N ILE A 47 -0.55 0.04 7.49
CA ILE A 47 -0.44 -0.85 6.34
C ILE A 47 0.47 -0.20 5.30
N ARG A 48 1.47 -0.93 4.86
CA ARG A 48 2.35 -0.47 3.78
C ARG A 48 1.68 -0.68 2.43
N VAL A 49 1.73 0.35 1.59
CA VAL A 49 1.14 0.30 0.26
C VAL A 49 2.21 0.65 -0.75
N LEU A 50 2.41 -0.23 -1.73
CA LEU A 50 3.32 0.00 -2.85
C LEU A 50 2.50 0.45 -4.04
N ILE A 51 2.92 1.54 -4.67
CA ILE A 51 2.19 2.14 -5.76
C ILE A 51 3.15 2.64 -6.84
N SER A 52 2.75 2.51 -8.10
CA SER A 52 3.55 3.02 -9.20
C SER A 52 3.39 4.53 -9.32
N ARG A 53 4.44 5.20 -9.79
CA ARG A 53 4.38 6.62 -10.08
C ARG A 53 3.28 6.95 -11.08
N ARG A 54 3.16 6.12 -12.08
CA ARG A 54 2.12 6.27 -13.09
C ARG A 54 0.72 6.34 -12.48
N LEU A 55 0.45 5.46 -11.53
CA LEU A 55 -0.86 5.42 -10.88
C LEU A 55 -1.09 6.66 -10.02
N LEU A 56 -0.06 7.12 -9.31
CA LEU A 56 -0.14 8.36 -8.53
C LEU A 56 -0.45 9.55 -9.43
N ASP A 57 0.22 9.63 -10.56
CA ASP A 57 0.02 10.73 -11.51
C ASP A 57 -1.38 10.70 -12.11
N ILE A 58 -1.85 9.54 -12.53
CA ILE A 58 -3.19 9.38 -13.11
C ILE A 58 -4.27 9.76 -12.11
N ALA A 59 -4.10 9.36 -10.86
CA ALA A 59 -5.08 9.65 -9.83
C ALA A 59 -5.11 11.12 -9.43
N GLY A 60 -4.05 11.85 -9.78
CA GLY A 60 -3.96 13.27 -9.44
C GLY A 60 -3.88 13.52 -7.95
N LEU A 61 -3.41 12.54 -7.20
CA LEU A 61 -3.32 12.64 -5.74
C LEU A 61 -1.88 12.84 -5.32
N SER A 62 -1.68 13.72 -4.37
CA SER A 62 -0.37 13.92 -3.78
C SER A 62 -0.09 12.96 -2.63
N ALA A 63 -1.11 12.29 -2.13
CA ALA A 63 -1.01 11.35 -1.02
C ALA A 63 -0.19 11.92 0.15
N GLU A 64 -0.45 13.15 0.50
CA GLU A 64 0.23 13.82 1.60
C GLU A 64 -0.21 13.23 2.93
N ARG A 65 0.65 13.37 3.94
CA ARG A 65 0.31 12.99 5.31
C ARG A 65 -1.00 13.66 5.72
N GLY A 66 -1.91 12.88 6.28
CA GLY A 66 -3.21 13.36 6.70
C GLY A 66 -4.30 13.25 5.63
N SER A 67 -3.94 12.95 4.39
CA SER A 67 -4.93 12.73 3.33
C SER A 67 -5.69 11.44 3.58
N PHE A 68 -6.99 11.44 3.30
CA PHE A 68 -7.79 10.23 3.41
C PHE A 68 -8.00 9.65 2.02
N VAL A 69 -7.59 8.39 1.85
CA VAL A 69 -7.62 7.74 0.53
C VAL A 69 -8.24 6.35 0.61
N THR A 70 -8.71 5.89 -0.54
CA THR A 70 -9.18 4.53 -0.73
C THR A 70 -8.23 3.82 -1.67
N VAL A 71 -7.82 2.62 -1.29
CA VAL A 71 -6.85 1.80 -2.03
C VAL A 71 -7.48 0.47 -2.36
N GLN A 72 -7.36 0.05 -3.60
CA GLN A 72 -7.68 -1.31 -4.03
C GLN A 72 -6.42 -1.97 -4.54
N GLY A 73 -6.21 -3.22 -4.18
CA GLY A 73 -5.02 -3.93 -4.63
C GLY A 73 -5.00 -5.37 -4.18
N GLN A 74 -3.81 -5.88 -4.08
CA GLN A 74 -3.54 -7.25 -3.67
C GLN A 74 -2.56 -7.26 -2.52
N ILE A 75 -2.69 -8.25 -1.64
CA ILE A 75 -1.70 -8.48 -0.61
C ILE A 75 -0.53 -9.21 -1.24
N ARG A 76 0.68 -8.74 -0.95
CA ARG A 76 1.92 -9.38 -1.37
C ARG A 76 2.86 -9.46 -0.20
N THR A 77 3.84 -10.35 -0.32
CA THR A 77 4.81 -10.55 0.74
C THR A 77 6.22 -10.48 0.16
N TYR A 78 7.16 -10.12 1.02
CA TYR A 78 8.57 -10.19 0.68
C TYR A 78 9.36 -10.55 1.93
N ASN A 79 10.54 -11.12 1.73
CA ASN A 79 11.43 -11.44 2.83
C ASN A 79 12.44 -10.31 2.99
N GLN A 80 12.51 -9.78 4.21
CA GLN A 80 13.49 -8.77 4.56
C GLN A 80 14.53 -9.40 5.47
N ARG A 81 15.80 -9.31 5.06
CA ARG A 81 16.89 -9.79 5.89
C ARG A 81 17.37 -8.66 6.79
N ASP A 82 17.40 -8.93 8.10
CA ASP A 82 17.88 -7.98 9.08
C ASP A 82 18.84 -8.73 9.99
N ALA A 83 20.11 -8.37 9.97
CA ALA A 83 21.18 -9.07 10.67
C ALA A 83 21.19 -10.55 10.25
N ASP A 84 20.97 -11.46 11.19
CA ASP A 84 20.95 -12.89 10.93
C ASP A 84 19.55 -13.46 10.79
N LYS A 85 18.54 -12.60 10.80
CA LYS A 85 17.14 -13.04 10.77
C LYS A 85 16.44 -12.63 9.49
N MET A 86 15.56 -13.52 9.05
CA MET A 86 14.68 -13.28 7.92
C MET A 86 13.30 -12.93 8.46
N HIS A 87 12.76 -11.80 8.04
CA HIS A 87 11.42 -11.37 8.44
C HIS A 87 10.51 -11.38 7.22
N LEU A 88 9.35 -11.99 7.38
CA LEU A 88 8.32 -11.92 6.36
C LEU A 88 7.57 -10.60 6.53
N ARG A 89 7.52 -9.82 5.48
CA ARG A 89 6.80 -8.53 5.46
C ARG A 89 5.61 -8.63 4.52
N VAL A 90 4.54 -7.95 4.89
CA VAL A 90 3.30 -7.91 4.12
C VAL A 90 3.08 -6.46 3.66
N PHE A 91 2.63 -6.30 2.43
CA PHE A 91 2.26 -5.00 1.89
C PHE A 91 1.10 -5.16 0.91
N VAL A 92 0.46 -4.06 0.57
CA VAL A 92 -0.59 -4.03 -0.44
C VAL A 92 0.00 -3.46 -1.72
N PHE A 93 -0.12 -4.20 -2.81
CA PHE A 93 0.24 -3.71 -4.14
C PHE A 93 -1.00 -3.01 -4.71
N CYS A 94 -0.91 -1.70 -4.86
CA CYS A 94 -2.04 -0.87 -5.24
C CYS A 94 -2.31 -0.93 -6.73
N HIS A 95 -3.58 -1.19 -7.09
CA HIS A 95 -4.04 -1.16 -8.48
C HIS A 95 -4.93 0.05 -8.76
N ARG A 96 -5.59 0.56 -7.72
CA ARG A 96 -6.43 1.75 -7.79
C ARG A 96 -6.31 2.56 -6.53
N ILE A 97 -6.31 3.87 -6.68
CA ILE A 97 -6.30 4.77 -5.54
C ILE A 97 -7.24 5.96 -5.85
N GLY A 98 -7.96 6.39 -4.84
CA GLY A 98 -8.83 7.55 -4.95
C GLY A 98 -8.83 8.34 -3.66
N GLY A 99 -9.11 9.63 -3.75
CA GLY A 99 -9.27 10.46 -2.57
C GLY A 99 -10.69 10.37 -2.05
N CYS A 100 -10.83 10.37 -0.73
CA CYS A 100 -12.11 10.41 -0.05
C CYS A 100 -12.25 11.74 0.66
N GLY A 101 -13.17 12.49 0.19
CA GLY A 101 -13.53 13.72 0.83
C GLY A 101 -12.80 14.90 0.49
#